data_f37d5d5af1facfa4ae50371fae065a3f
#
_entry.id   f37d5d5af1facfa4ae50371fae065a3f
#
_cell.length_a   1.000
_cell.length_b   1.000
_cell.length_c   1.000
_cell.angle_alpha   90.00
_cell.angle_beta   90.00
_cell.angle_gamma   90.00
#
_symmetry.space_group_name_H-M   'P 1'
#
loop_
_entity.id
_entity.type
_entity.pdbx_description
1 polymer ?
#
loop_
_entity_poly.entity_id
_entity_poly.type
_entity_poly.pdbx_seq_one_letter_code
_entity_poly.pdbx_strand_id
1 'polypeptide(L)'
;HFKFGDHNKLKKIITSKTAAIMVETIMGEGGIKVIPNWCLKELRKICDKKKILLILDEVQCAYRTGSFFAFEKSGVNPDIVPIAKGIGGGFPLGACLVNKKVSIGMTPGTHGSTFGGNPLAMAVGNAVLDIIFEKDFFKNVEKKGEYFQDGLKKIKDKYPKIIEEVRGVGLIKGLKMLVDNDEFIKKL
;
A
#
# COMPACT_ATOMS: atom_id res chain seq x y z
N HIS A 1 -9.07 -0.81 -15.97
CA HIS A 1 -9.29 -1.48 -14.68
C HIS A 1 -9.57 -2.98 -14.85
N PHE A 2 -9.11 -3.78 -13.90
CA PHE A 2 -9.42 -5.21 -13.81
C PHE A 2 -9.75 -5.60 -12.37
N LYS A 3 -10.58 -6.63 -12.22
CA LYS A 3 -11.03 -7.09 -10.90
C LYS A 3 -9.88 -7.81 -10.18
N PHE A 4 -9.78 -7.61 -8.87
CA PHE A 4 -8.82 -8.35 -8.03
C PHE A 4 -8.97 -9.86 -8.24
N GLY A 5 -7.84 -10.55 -8.49
CA GLY A 5 -7.80 -11.98 -8.77
C GLY A 5 -8.04 -12.39 -10.24
N ASP A 6 -8.43 -11.47 -11.12
CA ASP A 6 -8.66 -11.78 -12.54
C ASP A 6 -7.37 -11.68 -13.38
N HIS A 7 -6.47 -12.63 -13.15
CA HIS A 7 -5.17 -12.70 -13.86
C HIS A 7 -5.32 -12.93 -15.38
N ASN A 8 -6.39 -13.59 -15.81
CA ASN A 8 -6.64 -13.83 -17.25
C ASN A 8 -7.03 -12.54 -17.96
N LYS A 9 -7.85 -11.70 -17.32
CA LYS A 9 -8.19 -10.39 -17.87
C LYS A 9 -6.97 -9.47 -17.92
N LEU A 10 -6.13 -9.47 -16.89
CA LEU A 10 -4.91 -8.67 -16.87
C LEU A 10 -4.07 -8.90 -18.15
N LYS A 11 -3.81 -10.16 -18.50
CA LYS A 11 -3.02 -10.49 -19.69
C LYS A 11 -3.65 -9.97 -21.00
N LYS A 12 -4.99 -9.92 -21.08
CA LYS A 12 -5.73 -9.49 -22.27
C LYS A 12 -5.78 -7.97 -22.42
N ILE A 13 -5.79 -7.21 -21.31
CA ILE A 13 -5.91 -5.75 -21.37
C ILE A 13 -4.58 -5.01 -21.61
N ILE A 14 -3.44 -5.70 -21.46
CA ILE A 14 -2.13 -5.12 -21.76
C ILE A 14 -1.94 -5.07 -23.27
N THR A 15 -1.83 -3.85 -23.81
CA THR A 15 -1.63 -3.57 -25.24
C THR A 15 -0.34 -2.79 -25.47
N SER A 16 -0.03 -2.47 -26.73
CA SER A 16 1.09 -1.57 -27.08
C SER A 16 0.93 -0.14 -26.55
N LYS A 17 -0.27 0.25 -26.13
CA LYS A 17 -0.55 1.55 -25.52
C LYS A 17 -0.44 1.54 -23.99
N THR A 18 -0.18 0.39 -23.37
CA THR A 18 -0.04 0.28 -21.90
C THR A 18 1.36 0.74 -21.51
N ALA A 19 1.43 1.78 -20.68
CA ALA A 19 2.70 2.33 -20.16
C ALA A 19 3.12 1.70 -18.83
N ALA A 20 2.15 1.35 -17.98
CA ALA A 20 2.41 0.84 -16.63
C ALA A 20 1.28 -0.06 -16.13
N ILE A 21 1.60 -0.86 -15.11
CA ILE A 21 0.64 -1.50 -14.22
C ILE A 21 0.76 -0.80 -12.87
N MET A 22 -0.36 -0.31 -12.33
CA MET A 22 -0.42 0.30 -11.00
C MET A 22 -1.35 -0.50 -10.10
N VAL A 23 -0.87 -0.84 -8.90
CA VAL A 23 -1.65 -1.55 -7.88
C VAL A 23 -1.24 -1.07 -6.49
N GLU A 24 -2.21 -1.04 -5.56
CA GLU A 24 -1.89 -0.95 -4.13
C GLU A 24 -1.35 -2.30 -3.66
N THR A 25 -0.25 -2.32 -2.89
CA THR A 25 0.29 -3.58 -2.32
C THR A 25 -0.73 -4.24 -1.38
N ILE A 26 -1.46 -3.42 -0.63
CA ILE A 26 -2.64 -3.81 0.12
C ILE A 26 -3.75 -2.84 -0.28
N MET A 27 -4.79 -3.34 -0.91
CA MET A 27 -5.91 -2.52 -1.35
C MET A 27 -6.69 -2.00 -0.15
N GLY A 28 -6.54 -0.71 0.18
CA GLY A 28 -7.18 -0.09 1.32
C GLY A 28 -8.70 -0.02 1.17
N GLU A 29 -9.19 0.92 0.38
CA GLU A 29 -10.63 1.12 0.09
C GLU A 29 -11.26 -0.10 -0.62
N GLY A 30 -10.44 -0.92 -1.26
CA GLY A 30 -10.87 -2.17 -1.91
C GLY A 30 -11.21 -3.30 -0.94
N GLY A 31 -11.23 -3.06 0.38
CA GLY A 31 -11.63 -4.02 1.42
C GLY A 31 -10.46 -4.79 2.04
N ILE A 32 -9.33 -4.14 2.23
CA ILE A 32 -8.11 -4.64 2.88
C ILE A 32 -7.65 -5.97 2.26
N LYS A 33 -7.54 -5.99 0.94
CA LYS A 33 -7.10 -7.17 0.19
C LYS A 33 -5.61 -7.11 -0.03
N VAL A 34 -4.89 -8.04 0.57
CA VAL A 34 -3.43 -8.16 0.43
C VAL A 34 -3.09 -8.85 -0.88
N ILE A 35 -2.22 -8.24 -1.69
CA ILE A 35 -1.71 -8.89 -2.89
C ILE A 35 -0.65 -9.91 -2.47
N PRO A 36 -0.80 -11.21 -2.82
CA PRO A 36 0.17 -12.22 -2.48
C PRO A 36 1.55 -11.94 -3.11
N ASN A 37 2.62 -12.28 -2.41
CA ASN A 37 4.00 -12.05 -2.89
C ASN A 37 4.26 -12.69 -4.27
N TRP A 38 3.70 -13.88 -4.53
CA TRP A 38 3.83 -14.51 -5.83
C TRP A 38 3.18 -13.69 -6.95
N CYS A 39 2.06 -13.02 -6.66
CA CYS A 39 1.37 -12.15 -7.62
C CYS A 39 2.20 -10.90 -7.93
N LEU A 40 2.80 -10.25 -6.93
CA LEU A 40 3.72 -9.13 -7.13
C LEU A 40 4.92 -9.54 -8.01
N LYS A 41 5.49 -10.72 -7.77
CA LYS A 41 6.56 -11.28 -8.62
C LYS A 41 6.12 -11.50 -10.06
N GLU A 42 4.92 -12.02 -10.28
CA GLU A 42 4.39 -12.20 -11.64
C GLU A 42 4.10 -10.86 -12.32
N LEU A 43 3.57 -9.86 -11.60
CA LEU A 43 3.39 -8.51 -12.14
C LEU A 43 4.74 -7.92 -12.58
N ARG A 44 5.80 -8.07 -11.78
CA ARG A 44 7.15 -7.62 -12.16
C ARG A 44 7.64 -8.32 -13.44
N LYS A 45 7.53 -9.64 -13.52
CA LYS A 45 7.90 -10.39 -14.73
C LYS A 45 7.12 -9.93 -15.97
N ILE A 46 5.82 -9.68 -15.84
CA ILE A 46 4.99 -9.16 -16.93
C ILE A 46 5.49 -7.80 -17.36
N CYS A 47 5.74 -6.89 -16.42
CA CYS A 47 6.23 -5.55 -16.71
C CYS A 47 7.59 -5.58 -17.41
N ASP A 48 8.52 -6.42 -16.95
CA ASP A 48 9.84 -6.58 -17.57
C ASP A 48 9.74 -7.12 -19.01
N LYS A 49 8.95 -8.20 -19.20
CA LYS A 49 8.73 -8.80 -20.52
C LYS A 49 8.08 -7.84 -21.51
N LYS A 50 7.15 -7.01 -21.05
CA LYS A 50 6.41 -6.05 -21.87
C LYS A 50 7.09 -4.69 -21.97
N LYS A 51 8.19 -4.48 -21.23
CA LYS A 51 8.93 -3.20 -21.14
C LYS A 51 8.04 -2.03 -20.67
N ILE A 52 7.12 -2.31 -19.73
CA ILE A 52 6.24 -1.34 -19.09
C ILE A 52 6.61 -1.17 -17.61
N LEU A 53 6.16 -0.11 -16.98
CA LEU A 53 6.50 0.19 -15.59
C LEU A 53 5.61 -0.57 -14.60
N LEU A 54 6.16 -0.90 -13.42
CA LEU A 54 5.41 -1.36 -12.26
C LEU A 54 5.36 -0.25 -11.22
N ILE A 55 4.15 0.17 -10.87
CA ILE A 55 3.87 1.17 -9.84
C ILE A 55 3.21 0.45 -8.67
N LEU A 56 3.86 0.47 -7.49
CA LEU A 56 3.28 -0.06 -6.27
C LEU A 56 2.87 1.11 -5.37
N ASP A 57 1.56 1.29 -5.23
CA ASP A 57 1.00 2.35 -4.39
C ASP A 57 1.11 1.96 -2.92
N GLU A 58 1.96 2.70 -2.19
CA GLU A 58 2.21 2.54 -0.77
C GLU A 58 1.62 3.68 0.07
N VAL A 59 0.75 4.49 -0.50
CA VAL A 59 0.13 5.64 0.18
C VAL A 59 -0.56 5.24 1.49
N GLN A 60 -1.17 4.05 1.54
CA GLN A 60 -1.75 3.51 2.78
C GLN A 60 -0.89 2.45 3.48
N CYS A 61 0.03 1.81 2.76
CA CYS A 61 0.69 0.60 3.23
C CYS A 61 2.03 0.84 3.92
N ALA A 62 2.75 1.88 3.50
CA ALA A 62 4.07 2.19 4.04
C ALA A 62 4.07 2.33 5.58
N TYR A 63 5.12 1.84 6.22
CA TYR A 63 5.40 1.87 7.67
C TYR A 63 4.47 1.04 8.57
N ARG A 64 3.38 0.49 8.04
CA ARG A 64 2.29 -0.10 8.84
C ARG A 64 2.30 -1.63 8.86
N THR A 65 3.21 -2.26 8.12
CA THR A 65 3.20 -3.72 7.88
C THR A 65 4.39 -4.47 8.50
N GLY A 66 5.23 -3.77 9.27
CA GLY A 66 6.45 -4.34 9.85
C GLY A 66 7.68 -4.19 8.94
N SER A 67 7.56 -3.37 7.89
CA SER A 67 8.64 -2.95 7.00
C SER A 67 8.39 -1.54 6.52
N PHE A 68 9.40 -0.90 5.91
CA PHE A 68 9.23 0.44 5.37
C PHE A 68 8.18 0.45 4.25
N PHE A 69 8.26 -0.48 3.31
CA PHE A 69 7.23 -0.73 2.31
C PHE A 69 6.63 -2.13 2.47
N ALA A 70 5.33 -2.26 2.24
CA ALA A 70 4.63 -3.54 2.33
C ALA A 70 5.14 -4.56 1.30
N PHE A 71 5.61 -4.11 0.14
CA PHE A 71 6.13 -4.98 -0.91
C PHE A 71 7.52 -5.58 -0.62
N GLU A 72 8.29 -5.07 0.33
CA GLU A 72 9.68 -5.52 0.58
C GLU A 72 9.76 -7.03 0.82
N LYS A 73 8.81 -7.58 1.57
CA LYS A 73 8.72 -9.03 1.84
C LYS A 73 8.53 -9.89 0.57
N SER A 74 8.16 -9.27 -0.55
CA SER A 74 8.05 -9.97 -1.84
C SER A 74 9.38 -10.09 -2.58
N GLY A 75 10.36 -9.26 -2.25
CA GLY A 75 11.62 -9.12 -2.99
C GLY A 75 11.46 -8.46 -4.37
N VAL A 76 10.33 -7.81 -4.64
CA VAL A 76 10.08 -7.10 -5.91
C VAL A 76 10.58 -5.67 -5.80
N ASN A 77 11.26 -5.20 -6.85
CA ASN A 77 11.65 -3.80 -7.00
C ASN A 77 10.71 -3.11 -8.00
N PRO A 78 9.79 -2.23 -7.55
CA PRO A 78 8.96 -1.44 -8.44
C PRO A 78 9.77 -0.33 -9.14
N ASP A 79 9.18 0.24 -10.19
CA ASP A 79 9.77 1.37 -10.89
C ASP A 79 9.38 2.71 -10.24
N ILE A 80 8.15 2.78 -9.69
CA ILE A 80 7.58 3.96 -9.05
C ILE A 80 6.86 3.54 -7.77
N VAL A 81 7.04 4.32 -6.70
CA VAL A 81 6.36 4.13 -5.40
C VAL A 81 5.83 5.47 -4.90
N PRO A 82 4.55 5.77 -5.05
CA PRO A 82 3.93 6.90 -4.36
C PRO A 82 3.73 6.57 -2.87
N ILE A 83 4.02 7.55 -2.02
CA ILE A 83 3.80 7.52 -0.57
C ILE A 83 3.14 8.82 -0.11
N ALA A 84 2.30 8.75 0.90
CA ALA A 84 1.66 9.91 1.53
C ALA A 84 1.19 9.54 2.95
N LYS A 85 0.17 10.21 3.45
CA LYS A 85 -0.50 9.92 4.72
C LYS A 85 0.47 9.80 5.88
N GLY A 86 0.93 8.59 6.21
CA GLY A 86 1.82 8.31 7.34
C GLY A 86 3.14 9.07 7.31
N ILE A 87 3.69 9.39 6.11
CA ILE A 87 4.96 10.13 6.01
C ILE A 87 4.89 11.53 6.61
N GLY A 88 3.71 12.11 6.68
CA GLY A 88 3.51 13.44 7.25
C GLY A 88 3.15 13.44 8.74
N GLY A 89 2.96 12.27 9.38
CA GLY A 89 2.59 12.20 10.80
C GLY A 89 1.34 13.00 11.18
N GLY A 90 0.45 13.26 10.22
CA GLY A 90 -0.74 14.12 10.33
C GLY A 90 -0.61 15.43 9.53
N PHE A 91 0.59 15.84 9.13
CA PHE A 91 0.78 16.96 8.22
C PHE A 91 0.56 16.55 6.76
N PRO A 92 -0.06 17.37 5.90
CA PRO A 92 -0.26 17.06 4.48
C PRO A 92 1.09 16.95 3.74
N LEU A 93 1.52 15.74 3.48
CA LEU A 93 2.78 15.44 2.82
C LEU A 93 2.63 14.18 1.95
N GLY A 94 3.25 14.20 0.79
CA GLY A 94 3.39 13.04 -0.09
C GLY A 94 4.69 13.12 -0.87
N ALA A 95 5.16 11.97 -1.33
CA ALA A 95 6.32 11.85 -2.18
C ALA A 95 6.10 10.79 -3.26
N CYS A 96 6.80 10.94 -4.39
CA CYS A 96 6.85 9.96 -5.45
C CYS A 96 8.29 9.50 -5.62
N LEU A 97 8.57 8.26 -5.25
CA LEU A 97 9.88 7.65 -5.37
C LEU A 97 9.98 6.95 -6.73
N VAL A 98 11.11 7.11 -7.41
CA VAL A 98 11.34 6.51 -8.71
C VAL A 98 12.73 5.88 -8.77
N ASN A 99 12.88 4.79 -9.52
CA ASN A 99 14.20 4.22 -9.76
C ASN A 99 15.00 5.06 -10.79
N LYS A 100 16.31 4.79 -10.91
CA LYS A 100 17.20 5.53 -11.82
C LYS A 100 16.73 5.52 -13.29
N LYS A 101 16.08 4.45 -13.74
CA LYS A 101 15.59 4.36 -15.13
C LYS A 101 14.44 5.34 -15.38
N VAL A 102 13.54 5.50 -14.41
CA VAL A 102 12.38 6.39 -14.52
C VAL A 102 12.76 7.84 -14.24
N SER A 103 13.78 8.10 -13.41
CA SER A 103 14.20 9.45 -13.04
C SER A 103 14.62 10.33 -14.22
N ILE A 104 15.02 9.74 -15.35
CA ILE A 104 15.32 10.49 -16.58
C ILE A 104 14.11 11.28 -17.14
N GLY A 105 12.88 10.85 -16.81
CA GLY A 105 11.64 11.55 -17.15
C GLY A 105 11.26 12.65 -16.17
N MET A 106 11.93 12.74 -15.01
CA MET A 106 11.66 13.72 -13.95
C MET A 106 12.55 14.95 -14.12
N THR A 107 12.36 15.67 -15.22
CA THR A 107 13.14 16.86 -15.55
C THR A 107 12.42 18.14 -15.13
N PRO A 108 13.12 19.29 -14.99
CA PRO A 108 12.48 20.57 -14.73
C PRO A 108 11.34 20.86 -15.71
N GLY A 109 10.18 21.25 -15.18
CA GLY A 109 8.98 21.57 -15.97
C GLY A 109 8.09 20.38 -16.33
N THR A 110 8.47 19.13 -16.04
CA THR A 110 7.61 17.96 -16.31
C THR A 110 6.58 17.69 -15.22
N HIS A 111 6.76 18.24 -14.06
CA HIS A 111 5.83 18.20 -12.93
C HIS A 111 5.96 19.46 -12.09
N GLY A 112 4.95 19.75 -11.26
CA GLY A 112 4.99 20.88 -10.37
C GLY A 112 3.95 20.76 -9.26
N SER A 113 4.23 21.46 -8.16
CA SER A 113 3.33 21.62 -7.03
C SER A 113 3.62 22.97 -6.37
N THR A 114 2.60 23.80 -6.17
CA THR A 114 2.75 25.12 -5.53
C THR A 114 3.38 25.01 -4.15
N PHE A 115 3.01 24.03 -3.35
CA PHE A 115 3.50 23.82 -1.99
C PHE A 115 4.49 22.64 -1.87
N GLY A 116 4.85 21.99 -2.97
CA GLY A 116 5.78 20.87 -2.98
C GLY A 116 7.17 21.28 -2.50
N GLY A 117 7.77 20.51 -1.61
CA GLY A 117 9.08 20.75 -1.07
C GLY A 117 9.17 21.93 -0.10
N ASN A 118 8.04 22.44 0.43
CA ASN A 118 8.10 23.54 1.39
C ASN A 118 8.86 23.12 2.67
N PRO A 119 9.62 24.06 3.30
CA PRO A 119 10.50 23.73 4.43
C PRO A 119 9.81 23.08 5.61
N LEU A 120 8.57 23.50 5.92
CA LEU A 120 7.80 22.92 7.03
C LEU A 120 7.45 21.46 6.78
N ALA A 121 6.92 21.15 5.61
CA ALA A 121 6.61 19.75 5.23
C ALA A 121 7.86 18.87 5.24
N MET A 122 9.00 19.39 4.76
CA MET A 122 10.27 18.64 4.77
C MET A 122 10.79 18.41 6.20
N ALA A 123 10.69 19.40 7.08
CA ALA A 123 11.07 19.26 8.48
C ALA A 123 10.20 18.20 9.19
N VAL A 124 8.87 18.25 8.98
CA VAL A 124 7.94 17.25 9.54
C VAL A 124 8.22 15.86 9.00
N GLY A 125 8.40 15.72 7.68
CA GLY A 125 8.71 14.41 7.07
C GLY A 125 10.01 13.82 7.60
N ASN A 126 11.06 14.61 7.75
CA ASN A 126 12.33 14.16 8.34
C ASN A 126 12.14 13.71 9.80
N ALA A 127 11.43 14.46 10.63
CA ALA A 127 11.17 14.08 12.02
C ALA A 127 10.37 12.76 12.11
N VAL A 128 9.42 12.54 11.19
CA VAL A 128 8.70 11.26 11.11
C VAL A 128 9.62 10.12 10.69
N LEU A 129 10.51 10.34 9.71
CA LEU A 129 11.47 9.34 9.26
C LEU A 129 12.47 8.99 10.36
N ASP A 130 12.94 9.96 11.16
CA ASP A 130 13.82 9.70 12.30
C ASP A 130 13.18 8.68 13.26
N ILE A 131 11.90 8.83 13.57
CA ILE A 131 11.14 7.88 14.40
C ILE A 131 10.98 6.52 13.72
N ILE A 132 10.63 6.51 12.42
CA ILE A 132 10.42 5.26 11.66
C ILE A 132 11.70 4.44 11.55
N PHE A 133 12.85 5.09 11.48
CA PHE A 133 14.16 4.43 11.42
C PHE A 133 14.77 4.09 12.77
N GLU A 134 14.08 4.35 13.88
CA GLU A 134 14.51 3.83 15.19
C GLU A 134 14.61 2.30 15.19
N LYS A 135 15.59 1.79 15.92
CA LYS A 135 16.03 0.38 15.88
C LYS A 135 14.92 -0.65 15.97
N ASP A 136 13.92 -0.45 16.80
CA ASP A 136 12.89 -1.45 17.06
C ASP A 136 11.50 -1.05 16.50
N PHE A 137 11.43 0.02 15.71
CA PHE A 137 10.15 0.53 15.22
C PHE A 137 9.32 -0.54 14.48
N PHE A 138 9.88 -1.16 13.45
CA PHE A 138 9.15 -2.16 12.66
C PHE A 138 8.83 -3.44 13.44
N LYS A 139 9.73 -3.86 14.33
CA LYS A 139 9.46 -4.98 15.24
C LYS A 139 8.28 -4.68 16.18
N ASN A 140 8.17 -3.45 16.67
CA ASN A 140 7.04 -3.01 17.47
C ASN A 140 5.74 -2.96 16.66
N VAL A 141 5.81 -2.54 15.38
CA VAL A 141 4.67 -2.57 14.45
C VAL A 141 4.17 -4.01 14.25
N GLU A 142 5.07 -4.97 14.04
CA GLU A 142 4.72 -6.39 13.91
C GLU A 142 4.04 -6.92 15.18
N LYS A 143 4.66 -6.72 16.34
CA LYS A 143 4.12 -7.14 17.64
C LYS A 143 2.73 -6.57 17.93
N LYS A 144 2.54 -5.27 17.67
CA LYS A 144 1.23 -4.62 17.83
C LYS A 144 0.22 -5.12 16.79
N GLY A 145 0.68 -5.43 15.58
CA GLY A 145 -0.13 -6.01 14.52
C GLY A 145 -0.64 -7.42 14.87
N GLU A 146 0.17 -8.24 15.51
CA GLU A 146 -0.21 -9.57 16.04
C GLU A 146 -1.24 -9.42 17.16
N TYR A 147 -0.98 -8.58 18.14
CA TYR A 147 -1.92 -8.31 19.23
C TYR A 147 -3.29 -7.84 18.69
N PHE A 148 -3.28 -6.94 17.71
CA PHE A 148 -4.50 -6.44 17.07
C PHE A 148 -5.24 -7.55 16.30
N GLN A 149 -4.50 -8.39 15.56
CA GLN A 149 -5.04 -9.54 14.85
C GLN A 149 -5.75 -10.51 15.79
N ASP A 150 -5.15 -10.82 16.93
CA ASP A 150 -5.72 -11.74 17.90
C ASP A 150 -6.97 -11.16 18.59
N GLY A 151 -6.97 -9.86 18.87
CA GLY A 151 -8.17 -9.16 19.34
C GLY A 151 -9.32 -9.25 18.34
N LEU A 152 -9.05 -8.97 17.07
CA LEU A 152 -10.07 -9.04 16.00
C LEU A 152 -10.57 -10.48 15.77
N LYS A 153 -9.71 -11.48 15.87
CA LYS A 153 -10.13 -12.89 15.80
C LYS A 153 -11.09 -13.26 16.92
N LYS A 154 -10.79 -12.86 18.16
CA LYS A 154 -11.71 -13.08 19.29
C LYS A 154 -13.08 -12.44 19.07
N ILE A 155 -13.11 -11.23 18.51
CA ILE A 155 -14.37 -10.56 18.15
C ILE A 155 -15.10 -11.33 17.05
N LYS A 156 -14.41 -11.76 15.98
CA LYS A 156 -15.00 -12.59 14.93
C LYS A 156 -15.60 -13.88 15.51
N ASP A 157 -14.86 -14.57 16.38
CA ASP A 157 -15.31 -15.83 16.97
C ASP A 157 -16.54 -15.64 17.88
N LYS A 158 -16.64 -14.47 18.53
CA LYS A 158 -17.82 -14.09 19.31
C LYS A 158 -19.03 -13.75 18.45
N TYR A 159 -18.80 -13.22 17.23
CA TYR A 159 -19.86 -12.74 16.34
C TYR A 159 -19.76 -13.37 14.93
N PRO A 160 -19.76 -14.73 14.80
CA PRO A 160 -19.53 -15.41 13.53
C PRO A 160 -20.64 -15.21 12.49
N LYS A 161 -21.83 -14.78 12.92
CA LYS A 161 -22.96 -14.45 12.01
C LYS A 161 -22.87 -13.03 11.45
N ILE A 162 -21.96 -12.20 11.97
CA ILE A 162 -21.78 -10.81 11.57
C ILE A 162 -20.46 -10.63 10.84
N ILE A 163 -19.40 -11.29 11.29
CA ILE A 163 -18.03 -11.14 10.77
C ILE A 163 -17.61 -12.42 10.08
N GLU A 164 -17.33 -12.32 8.78
CA GLU A 164 -16.87 -13.45 7.95
C GLU A 164 -15.36 -13.67 8.11
N GLU A 165 -14.58 -12.60 8.00
CA GLU A 165 -13.13 -12.71 7.88
C GLU A 165 -12.41 -11.51 8.52
N VAL A 166 -11.25 -11.76 9.13
CA VAL A 166 -10.28 -10.73 9.53
C VAL A 166 -9.19 -10.66 8.46
N ARG A 167 -8.99 -9.52 7.86
CA ARG A 167 -8.03 -9.28 6.75
C ARG A 167 -6.89 -8.37 7.16
N GLY A 168 -5.83 -8.41 6.36
CA GLY A 168 -4.75 -7.43 6.41
C GLY A 168 -3.47 -7.91 7.08
N VAL A 169 -2.47 -7.02 7.08
CA VAL A 169 -1.10 -7.27 7.59
C VAL A 169 -0.69 -6.13 8.51
N GLY A 170 0.08 -6.43 9.54
CA GLY A 170 0.55 -5.44 10.52
C GLY A 170 -0.62 -4.67 11.13
N LEU A 171 -0.56 -3.34 11.06
CA LEU A 171 -1.61 -2.44 11.58
C LEU A 171 -2.68 -2.08 10.54
N ILE A 172 -2.60 -2.59 9.31
CA ILE A 172 -3.66 -2.45 8.31
C ILE A 172 -4.58 -3.65 8.42
N LYS A 173 -5.73 -3.46 9.05
CA LYS A 173 -6.72 -4.52 9.31
C LYS A 173 -8.10 -4.12 8.82
N GLY A 174 -8.88 -5.12 8.44
CA GLY A 174 -10.29 -4.96 8.08
C GLY A 174 -11.10 -6.17 8.49
N LEU A 175 -12.37 -5.94 8.76
CA LEU A 175 -13.37 -6.99 8.99
C LEU A 175 -14.23 -7.10 7.74
N LYS A 176 -14.32 -8.29 7.16
CA LYS A 176 -15.33 -8.57 6.15
C LYS A 176 -16.62 -8.94 6.86
N MET A 177 -17.64 -8.15 6.61
CA MET A 177 -18.95 -8.34 7.24
C MET A 177 -19.82 -9.27 6.40
N LEU A 178 -20.72 -10.01 7.07
CA LEU A 178 -21.82 -10.76 6.46
C LEU A 178 -23.12 -9.94 6.38
N VAL A 179 -23.14 -8.81 7.08
CA VAL A 179 -24.25 -7.85 7.10
C VAL A 179 -23.92 -6.64 6.23
N ASP A 180 -24.93 -5.84 5.88
CA ASP A 180 -24.74 -4.60 5.16
C ASP A 180 -23.90 -3.62 5.99
N ASN A 181 -22.78 -3.12 5.41
CA ASN A 181 -21.87 -2.25 6.11
C ASN A 181 -22.49 -0.89 6.45
N ASP A 182 -23.29 -0.34 5.54
CA ASP A 182 -23.88 0.99 5.71
C ASP A 182 -24.95 0.98 6.81
N GLU A 183 -25.75 -0.09 6.86
CA GLU A 183 -26.71 -0.27 7.95
C GLU A 183 -26.03 -0.55 9.29
N PHE A 184 -24.93 -1.30 9.29
CA PHE A 184 -24.16 -1.57 10.50
C PHE A 184 -23.55 -0.30 11.09
N ILE A 185 -22.88 0.51 10.24
CA ILE A 185 -22.22 1.76 10.65
C ILE A 185 -23.24 2.79 11.18
N LYS A 186 -24.44 2.87 10.58
CA LYS A 186 -25.49 3.79 11.05
C LYS A 186 -26.03 3.45 12.46
N LYS A 187 -25.77 2.25 12.95
CA LYS A 187 -26.19 1.79 14.29
C LYS A 187 -25.12 1.93 15.36
N LEU A 188 -23.90 2.35 14.98
CA LEU A 188 -22.79 2.66 15.89
C LEU A 188 -22.82 4.13 16.30
#